data_9dd32f89d96b8cf13750cb943d936ebe
#
_entry.id   9dd32f89d96b8cf13750cb943d936ebe
#
_cell.length_a   1.000
_cell.length_b   1.000
_cell.length_c   1.000
_cell.angle_alpha   90.00
_cell.angle_beta   90.00
_cell.angle_gamma   90.00
#
_symmetry.space_group_name_H-M   'P 1'
#
loop_
_entity.id
_entity.type
_entity.pdbx_description
1 polymer ?
#
loop_
_entity_poly.entity_id
_entity_poly.type
_entity_poly.pdbx_seq_one_letter_code
_entity_poly.pdbx_strand_id
1 'polypeptide(L)'
;MANIMIADDSDAIRLVLKDILSIGNHTVVAEAIDGEEATDLFFKNSPDLLLLDLAMPKKDGLTVLTEIIEKNPQAKIVLITASDDQKIINQCLEIGATSCISKPFDFNSVLKQINDILG
;
A
#
# COMPACT_ATOMS: atom_id res chain seq x y z
N MET A 1 8.57 2.43 14.78
CA MET A 1 8.05 1.06 14.57
C MET A 1 6.55 1.13 14.29
N ALA A 2 6.12 0.58 13.17
CA ALA A 2 4.73 0.64 12.75
C ALA A 2 4.23 -0.72 12.28
N ASN A 3 2.91 -0.92 12.33
CA ASN A 3 2.26 -2.09 11.79
C ASN A 3 1.83 -1.77 10.35
N ILE A 4 2.41 -2.49 9.40
CA ILE A 4 2.24 -2.22 7.97
C ILE A 4 1.63 -3.43 7.28
N MET A 5 0.68 -3.17 6.39
CA MET A 5 0.07 -4.20 5.56
C MET A 5 0.54 -4.02 4.12
N ILE A 6 0.73 -5.13 3.42
CA ILE A 6 1.13 -5.14 2.01
C ILE A 6 0.03 -5.81 1.19
N ALA A 7 -0.39 -5.18 0.10
CA ALA A 7 -1.33 -5.76 -0.84
C ALA A 7 -0.73 -5.68 -2.25
N ASP A 8 -0.29 -6.83 -2.77
CA ASP A 8 0.34 -6.95 -4.09
C ASP A 8 0.24 -8.41 -4.51
N ASP A 9 -0.12 -8.68 -5.75
CA ASP A 9 -0.26 -10.05 -6.24
C ASP A 9 1.07 -10.72 -6.60
N SER A 10 2.17 -9.98 -6.59
CA SER A 10 3.51 -10.51 -6.87
C SER A 10 4.19 -10.99 -5.60
N ASP A 11 4.48 -12.27 -5.50
CA ASP A 11 5.23 -12.84 -4.38
C ASP A 11 6.61 -12.20 -4.26
N ALA A 12 7.27 -11.93 -5.39
CA ALA A 12 8.60 -11.32 -5.40
C ALA A 12 8.57 -9.90 -4.83
N ILE A 13 7.57 -9.09 -5.20
CA ILE A 13 7.44 -7.72 -4.69
C ILE A 13 7.14 -7.74 -3.20
N ARG A 14 6.23 -8.60 -2.75
CA ARG A 14 5.95 -8.70 -1.31
C ARG A 14 7.19 -9.09 -0.51
N LEU A 15 7.99 -10.00 -1.04
CA LEU A 15 9.23 -10.43 -0.36
C LEU A 15 10.20 -9.26 -0.23
N VAL A 16 10.41 -8.51 -1.31
CA VAL A 16 11.30 -7.33 -1.28
C VAL A 16 10.79 -6.30 -0.30
N LEU A 17 9.50 -6.01 -0.32
CA LEU A 17 8.91 -5.03 0.62
C LEU A 17 9.05 -5.47 2.07
N LYS A 18 8.87 -6.76 2.36
CA LYS A 18 9.06 -7.29 3.71
C LYS A 18 10.49 -7.09 4.19
N ASP A 19 11.47 -7.32 3.32
CA ASP A 19 12.87 -7.11 3.66
C ASP A 19 13.15 -5.63 3.97
N ILE A 20 12.63 -4.73 3.12
CA ILE A 20 12.79 -3.29 3.33
C ILE A 20 12.19 -2.87 4.67
N LEU A 21 10.97 -3.30 4.95
CA LEU A 21 10.27 -2.94 6.18
C LEU A 21 10.96 -3.50 7.41
N SER A 22 11.49 -4.71 7.32
CA SER A 22 12.26 -5.32 8.41
C SER A 22 13.49 -4.49 8.77
N ILE A 23 14.21 -4.02 7.76
CA ILE A 23 15.37 -3.17 7.96
C ILE A 23 14.97 -1.84 8.62
N GLY A 24 13.80 -1.32 8.29
CA GLY A 24 13.25 -0.12 8.92
C GLY A 24 12.62 -0.35 10.29
N ASN A 25 12.70 -1.55 10.83
CA ASN A 25 12.10 -1.94 12.12
C ASN A 25 10.57 -1.83 12.14
N HIS A 26 9.92 -1.98 10.99
CA HIS A 26 8.47 -2.05 10.91
C HIS A 26 8.01 -3.52 10.91
N THR A 27 6.78 -3.74 11.33
CA THR A 27 6.19 -5.08 11.39
C THR A 27 5.16 -5.23 10.27
N VAL A 28 5.26 -6.31 9.48
CA VAL A 28 4.24 -6.66 8.50
C VAL A 28 3.16 -7.50 9.20
N VAL A 29 1.98 -6.94 9.32
CA VAL A 29 0.88 -7.60 10.07
C VAL A 29 -0.05 -8.39 9.17
N ALA A 30 -0.04 -8.13 7.88
CA ALA A 30 -0.88 -8.87 6.92
C ALA A 30 -0.34 -8.69 5.50
N GLU A 31 -0.57 -9.71 4.66
CA GLU A 31 -0.27 -9.67 3.23
C GLU A 31 -1.51 -10.10 2.46
N ALA A 32 -1.89 -9.32 1.46
CA ALA A 32 -2.99 -9.64 0.57
C ALA A 32 -2.48 -9.87 -0.84
N ILE A 33 -3.05 -10.85 -1.55
CA ILE A 33 -2.67 -11.19 -2.92
C ILE A 33 -3.68 -10.72 -3.95
N ASP A 34 -4.83 -10.23 -3.50
CA ASP A 34 -5.87 -9.68 -4.37
C ASP A 34 -6.67 -8.63 -3.62
N GLY A 35 -7.55 -7.94 -4.34
CA GLY A 35 -8.29 -6.82 -3.78
C GLY A 35 -9.32 -7.20 -2.72
N GLU A 36 -9.91 -8.40 -2.82
CA GLU A 36 -10.86 -8.86 -1.80
C GLU A 36 -10.16 -9.10 -0.48
N GLU A 37 -9.02 -9.80 -0.50
CA GLU A 37 -8.20 -9.99 0.69
C GLU A 37 -7.72 -8.66 1.26
N ALA A 38 -7.35 -7.73 0.38
CA ALA A 38 -6.84 -6.43 0.82
C ALA A 38 -7.87 -5.69 1.68
N THR A 39 -9.11 -5.63 1.24
CA THR A 39 -10.17 -4.97 1.99
C THR A 39 -10.45 -5.69 3.30
N ASP A 40 -10.62 -7.01 3.24
CA ASP A 40 -10.94 -7.81 4.43
C ASP A 40 -9.85 -7.73 5.48
N LEU A 41 -8.60 -7.90 5.09
CA LEU A 41 -7.47 -7.89 6.01
C LEU A 41 -7.19 -6.50 6.57
N PHE A 42 -7.44 -5.45 5.79
CA PHE A 42 -7.27 -4.09 6.28
C PHE A 42 -8.17 -3.82 7.49
N PHE A 43 -9.45 -4.15 7.37
CA PHE A 43 -10.39 -3.91 8.47
C PHE A 43 -10.18 -4.84 9.64
N LYS A 44 -9.69 -6.06 9.39
CA LYS A 44 -9.39 -7.02 10.45
C LYS A 44 -8.15 -6.62 11.26
N ASN A 45 -7.13 -6.06 10.62
CA ASN A 45 -5.84 -5.79 11.25
C ASN A 45 -5.63 -4.33 11.63
N SER A 46 -6.38 -3.41 11.04
CA SER A 46 -6.25 -1.96 11.29
C SER A 46 -4.79 -1.49 11.27
N PRO A 47 -4.06 -1.70 10.16
CA PRO A 47 -2.65 -1.34 10.10
C PRO A 47 -2.45 0.16 10.17
N ASP A 48 -1.24 0.58 10.57
CA ASP A 48 -0.86 1.98 10.57
C ASP A 48 -0.69 2.53 9.16
N LEU A 49 -0.34 1.65 8.22
CA LEU A 49 -0.09 2.01 6.82
C LEU A 49 -0.34 0.81 5.93
N LEU A 50 -0.93 1.05 4.76
CA LEU A 50 -1.13 0.04 3.71
C LEU A 50 -0.27 0.40 2.51
N LEU A 51 0.55 -0.54 2.04
CA LEU A 51 1.23 -0.46 0.74
C LEU A 51 0.35 -1.20 -0.26
N LEU A 52 -0.15 -0.51 -1.27
CA LEU A 52 -1.21 -1.03 -2.14
C LEU A 52 -0.82 -0.96 -3.60
N ASP A 53 -0.75 -2.11 -4.27
CA ASP A 53 -0.60 -2.19 -5.71
C ASP A 53 -1.95 -1.88 -6.39
N LEU A 54 -1.90 -1.14 -7.50
CA LEU A 54 -3.11 -0.82 -8.26
C LEU A 54 -3.59 -1.98 -9.13
N ALA A 55 -2.68 -2.81 -9.62
CA ALA A 55 -3.03 -3.90 -10.56
C ALA A 55 -3.13 -5.24 -9.83
N MET A 56 -4.30 -5.54 -9.30
CA MET A 56 -4.55 -6.81 -8.62
C MET A 56 -5.79 -7.50 -9.18
N PRO A 57 -5.83 -8.85 -9.14
CA PRO A 57 -7.02 -9.57 -9.57
C PRO A 57 -8.19 -9.40 -8.58
N LYS A 58 -9.37 -9.79 -9.02
CA LYS A 58 -10.65 -9.76 -8.30
C LYS A 58 -11.16 -8.35 -8.05
N LYS A 59 -10.37 -7.50 -7.43
CA LYS A 59 -10.72 -6.12 -7.13
C LYS A 59 -9.44 -5.30 -7.26
N ASP A 60 -9.44 -4.28 -8.11
CA ASP A 60 -8.24 -3.48 -8.34
C ASP A 60 -7.94 -2.54 -7.17
N GLY A 61 -6.74 -1.97 -7.19
CA GLY A 61 -6.29 -1.09 -6.11
C GLY A 61 -7.11 0.18 -5.95
N LEU A 62 -7.62 0.73 -7.05
CA LEU A 62 -8.48 1.93 -6.99
C LEU A 62 -9.76 1.63 -6.21
N THR A 63 -10.37 0.49 -6.46
CA THR A 63 -11.58 0.07 -5.76
C THR A 63 -11.30 -0.19 -4.28
N VAL A 64 -10.19 -0.86 -3.98
CA VAL A 64 -9.75 -1.09 -2.58
C VAL A 64 -9.57 0.24 -1.85
N LEU A 65 -8.84 1.16 -2.47
CA LEU A 65 -8.60 2.49 -1.90
C LEU A 65 -9.92 3.20 -1.59
N THR A 66 -10.83 3.20 -2.55
CA THR A 66 -12.13 3.87 -2.41
C THR A 66 -12.93 3.29 -1.23
N GLU A 67 -13.00 1.97 -1.14
CA GLU A 67 -13.74 1.31 -0.07
C GLU A 67 -13.15 1.58 1.31
N ILE A 68 -11.82 1.56 1.41
CA ILE A 68 -11.14 1.81 2.69
C ILE A 68 -11.35 3.25 3.13
N ILE A 69 -11.14 4.21 2.24
CA ILE A 69 -11.26 5.63 2.56
C ILE A 69 -12.71 6.01 2.91
N GLU A 70 -13.69 5.40 2.26
CA GLU A 70 -15.10 5.65 2.62
C GLU A 70 -15.39 5.32 4.07
N LYS A 71 -14.82 4.25 4.60
CA LYS A 71 -15.04 3.79 5.96
C LYS A 71 -14.05 4.39 6.95
N ASN A 72 -12.85 4.71 6.49
CA ASN A 72 -11.79 5.26 7.33
C ASN A 72 -11.03 6.35 6.58
N PRO A 73 -11.54 7.60 6.59
CA PRO A 73 -10.91 8.70 5.87
C PRO A 73 -9.50 9.04 6.36
N GLN A 74 -9.11 8.56 7.53
CA GLN A 74 -7.77 8.82 8.09
C GLN A 74 -6.76 7.73 7.72
N ALA A 75 -7.17 6.71 6.96
CA ALA A 75 -6.27 5.61 6.58
C ALA A 75 -5.08 6.14 5.79
N LYS A 76 -3.89 5.64 6.13
CA LYS A 76 -2.66 5.99 5.41
C LYS A 76 -2.38 4.89 4.39
N ILE A 77 -2.46 5.26 3.12
CA ILE A 77 -2.31 4.32 2.01
C ILE A 77 -1.29 4.88 1.03
N VAL A 78 -0.22 4.11 0.81
CA VAL A 78 0.81 4.42 -0.18
C VAL A 78 0.63 3.47 -1.35
N LEU A 79 0.41 4.02 -2.54
CA LEU A 79 0.30 3.21 -3.75
C LEU A 79 1.70 2.79 -4.21
N ILE A 80 1.83 1.54 -4.65
CA ILE A 80 3.05 1.05 -5.28
C ILE A 80 2.64 0.49 -6.63
N THR A 81 3.06 1.12 -7.72
CA THR A 81 2.55 0.76 -9.05
C THR A 81 3.61 0.88 -10.12
N ALA A 82 3.53 -0.03 -11.11
CA ALA A 82 4.31 0.05 -12.34
C ALA A 82 3.68 1.02 -13.35
N SER A 83 2.45 1.47 -13.11
CA SER A 83 1.73 2.35 -14.02
C SER A 83 2.35 3.74 -14.03
N ASP A 84 2.46 4.32 -15.23
CA ASP A 84 2.80 5.73 -15.41
C ASP A 84 1.59 6.56 -15.83
N ASP A 85 0.38 5.99 -15.71
CA ASP A 85 -0.86 6.69 -16.03
C ASP A 85 -1.16 7.72 -14.95
N GLN A 86 -0.77 8.94 -15.21
CA GLN A 86 -0.90 10.04 -14.26
C GLN A 86 -2.36 10.35 -13.91
N LYS A 87 -3.29 10.06 -14.81
CA LYS A 87 -4.72 10.27 -14.52
C LYS A 87 -5.20 9.36 -13.40
N ILE A 88 -4.83 8.08 -13.45
CA ILE A 88 -5.21 7.11 -12.41
C ILE A 88 -4.54 7.47 -11.09
N ILE A 89 -3.26 7.81 -11.13
CA ILE A 89 -2.52 8.21 -9.92
C ILE A 89 -3.16 9.44 -9.28
N ASN A 90 -3.47 10.46 -10.08
CA ASN A 90 -4.10 11.67 -9.58
C ASN A 90 -5.50 11.39 -9.01
N GLN A 91 -6.26 10.52 -9.65
CA GLN A 91 -7.56 10.10 -9.16
C GLN A 91 -7.44 9.44 -7.78
N CYS A 92 -6.46 8.56 -7.61
CA CYS A 92 -6.21 7.91 -6.32
C CYS A 92 -5.85 8.94 -5.24
N LEU A 93 -5.01 9.90 -5.56
CA LEU A 93 -4.62 10.95 -4.61
C LEU A 93 -5.82 11.82 -4.22
N GLU A 94 -6.70 12.13 -5.16
CA GLU A 94 -7.93 12.87 -4.89
C GLU A 94 -8.88 12.10 -3.98
N ILE A 95 -8.96 10.78 -4.14
CA ILE A 95 -9.79 9.92 -3.29
C ILE A 95 -9.28 9.91 -1.86
N GLY A 96 -7.96 9.97 -1.68
CA GLY A 96 -7.39 10.00 -0.34
C GLY A 96 -6.11 9.21 -0.15
N ALA A 97 -5.48 8.70 -1.23
CA ALA A 97 -4.18 8.06 -1.11
C ALA A 97 -3.16 9.06 -0.57
N THR A 98 -2.28 8.60 0.31
CA THR A 98 -1.30 9.47 0.95
C THR A 98 -0.16 9.82 0.01
N SER A 99 0.31 8.83 -0.78
CA SER A 99 1.46 8.99 -1.67
C SER A 99 1.49 7.87 -2.68
N CYS A 100 2.40 7.96 -3.64
CA CYS A 100 2.59 6.94 -4.66
C CYS A 100 4.08 6.68 -4.87
N ILE A 101 4.46 5.41 -4.97
CA ILE A 101 5.82 4.97 -5.28
C ILE A 101 5.78 4.20 -6.59
N SER A 102 6.63 4.59 -7.55
CA SER A 102 6.70 3.92 -8.84
C SER A 102 7.61 2.69 -8.80
N LYS A 103 7.21 1.62 -9.48
CA LYS A 103 8.07 0.47 -9.73
C LYS A 103 8.92 0.73 -10.98
N PRO A 104 10.18 0.37 -11.00
CA PRO A 104 10.96 -0.19 -9.90
C PRO A 104 11.29 0.87 -8.86
N PHE A 105 11.35 0.47 -7.62
CA PHE A 105 11.66 1.37 -6.51
C PHE A 105 12.99 0.98 -5.88
N ASP A 106 13.62 1.93 -5.19
CA ASP A 106 14.80 1.63 -4.40
C ASP A 106 14.46 1.60 -2.90
N PHE A 107 15.28 0.89 -2.17
CA PHE A 107 15.17 0.66 -0.75
C PHE A 107 15.08 1.96 0.05
N ASN A 108 16.00 2.89 -0.20
CA ASN A 108 16.07 4.12 0.59
C ASN A 108 14.86 5.03 0.35
N SER A 109 14.39 5.11 -0.89
CA SER A 109 13.22 5.92 -1.23
C SER A 109 11.96 5.39 -0.54
N VAL A 110 11.78 4.07 -0.52
CA VAL A 110 10.62 3.46 0.13
C VAL A 110 10.62 3.76 1.62
N LEU A 111 11.74 3.51 2.31
CA LEU A 111 11.84 3.75 3.75
C LEU A 111 11.67 5.23 4.10
N LYS A 112 12.27 6.12 3.30
CA LYS A 112 12.14 7.55 3.55
C LYS A 112 10.68 7.99 3.48
N GLN A 113 9.95 7.57 2.44
CA GLN A 113 8.56 7.96 2.30
C GLN A 113 7.70 7.40 3.43
N ILE A 114 7.91 6.15 3.80
CA ILE A 114 7.17 5.52 4.90
C ILE A 114 7.42 6.25 6.22
N ASN A 115 8.67 6.53 6.53
CA ASN A 115 9.03 7.21 7.77
C ASN A 115 8.48 8.65 7.80
N ASP A 116 8.51 9.36 6.67
CA ASP A 116 7.96 10.71 6.58
C ASP A 116 6.44 10.71 6.83
N ILE A 117 5.73 9.72 6.31
CA ILE A 117 4.29 9.61 6.47
C ILE A 117 3.90 9.24 7.90
N LEU A 118 4.65 8.35 8.52
CA LEU A 118 4.36 7.88 9.87
C LEU A 118 4.84 8.84 10.96
N GLY A 119 5.65 9.79 10.57
CA GLY A 119 6.17 10.81 11.48
C GLY A 119 7.29 10.36 12.31
#